data_31f39eb68147df4c663154b14cbed05e
#
_entry.id   31f39eb68147df4c663154b14cbed05e
#
_cell.length_a   1.000
_cell.length_b   1.000
_cell.length_c   1.000
_cell.angle_alpha   90.00
_cell.angle_beta   90.00
_cell.angle_gamma   90.00
#
_symmetry.space_group_name_H-M   'P 1'
#
loop_
_entity.id
_entity.type
_entity.pdbx_description
1 polymer ?
#
loop_
_entity_poly.entity_id
_entity_poly.type
_entity_poly.pdbx_seq_one_letter_code
_entity_poly.pdbx_strand_id
1 'polypeptide(L)'
;MSEVIKFKKETKKEYVVDNQIRGRSYSSNHAKLLKHMDRLIDLQQGKRPRPVMFHMSPCNPCNLTCSFCCFANRAMKEMLTVEQMKSAIDQFTALGVTGMEFTGGGEPTLHPNLDEIIEYGYNKGLKMGICTNGSKLRKIKNWHMMSWVRLGMYSFDEKKPYEYHLDVFDGLDIEISAAYVWDGAMDTSTNPNITGEWLDDHAKKLATNEYKEENFMKMLAWVEEKKIPCRIAFNAIKDPKIVQQDIETIKVLIGKHEEKHGKLEYAFLSDFNFKGERRNNHCYMHGVKPCVFTDGNVYVCPSAELAPENLYQVNDEFKLCDIEGITDFYNSQVGGADVFRRHHDCSFCKYAYQNELIDDVLMPTKHNEFA
;
A
#
# COMPACT_ATOMS: atom_id res chain seq x y z
N MET A 1 -49.84 -1.58 21.82
CA MET A 1 -49.10 -0.32 21.49
C MET A 1 -47.67 -0.73 21.22
N SER A 2 -47.28 -0.82 19.96
CA SER A 2 -45.95 -1.21 19.53
C SER A 2 -45.10 0.04 19.48
N GLU A 3 -44.09 0.12 20.35
CA GLU A 3 -43.07 1.15 20.26
C GLU A 3 -42.24 0.95 18.99
N VAL A 4 -42.41 1.88 18.09
CA VAL A 4 -41.57 2.00 16.89
C VAL A 4 -40.20 2.52 17.36
N ILE A 5 -39.20 1.64 17.40
CA ILE A 5 -37.83 2.02 17.62
C ILE A 5 -37.40 2.91 16.45
N LYS A 6 -37.42 4.22 16.66
CA LYS A 6 -36.82 5.18 15.74
C LYS A 6 -35.30 5.01 15.82
N PHE A 7 -34.71 4.26 14.89
CA PHE A 7 -33.29 4.40 14.61
C PHE A 7 -33.01 5.87 14.26
N LYS A 8 -32.35 6.60 15.16
CA LYS A 8 -31.68 7.83 14.76
C LYS A 8 -30.79 7.43 13.58
N LYS A 9 -31.09 7.93 12.40
CA LYS A 9 -30.11 8.05 11.34
C LYS A 9 -29.00 8.92 11.93
N GLU A 10 -28.00 8.28 12.52
CA GLU A 10 -26.66 8.88 12.46
C GLU A 10 -26.46 9.13 10.97
N THR A 11 -26.44 10.38 10.62
CA THR A 11 -25.92 10.78 9.32
C THR A 11 -24.54 10.16 9.28
N LYS A 12 -24.40 8.98 8.61
CA LYS A 12 -23.14 8.65 7.99
C LYS A 12 -22.80 9.95 7.29
N LYS A 13 -21.87 10.73 7.85
CA LYS A 13 -21.10 11.64 7.02
C LYS A 13 -20.60 10.69 5.96
N GLU A 14 -21.22 10.70 4.82
CA GLU A 14 -20.67 10.12 3.64
C GLU A 14 -19.32 10.80 3.53
N TYR A 15 -18.31 10.12 4.01
CA TYR A 15 -17.02 10.23 3.41
C TYR A 15 -17.23 9.54 2.05
N VAL A 16 -18.04 10.16 1.25
CA VAL A 16 -17.91 10.09 -0.16
C VAL A 16 -16.50 10.61 -0.31
N VAL A 17 -15.56 9.71 -0.22
CA VAL A 17 -14.35 9.85 -1.00
C VAL A 17 -14.95 10.14 -2.33
N ASP A 18 -15.05 11.42 -2.59
CA ASP A 18 -15.69 11.84 -3.79
C ASP A 18 -14.84 11.21 -4.86
N ASN A 19 -15.32 10.06 -5.38
CA ASN A 19 -14.71 9.39 -6.51
C ASN A 19 -14.67 10.36 -7.69
N GLN A 20 -15.12 11.57 -7.46
CA GLN A 20 -15.22 12.71 -8.35
C GLN A 20 -14.32 13.87 -7.97
N ILE A 21 -13.38 13.73 -7.04
CA ILE A 21 -12.35 14.76 -6.94
C ILE A 21 -11.78 14.92 -8.34
N ARG A 22 -12.29 15.92 -9.07
CA ARG A 22 -11.93 16.30 -10.45
C ARG A 22 -12.20 15.26 -11.53
N GLY A 23 -13.29 14.49 -11.44
CA GLY A 23 -13.65 13.48 -12.45
C GLY A 23 -12.72 12.27 -12.46
N ARG A 24 -11.89 12.09 -11.45
CA ARG A 24 -11.01 10.94 -11.27
C ARG A 24 -11.68 9.91 -10.39
N SER A 25 -11.83 8.70 -10.89
CA SER A 25 -12.45 7.60 -10.17
C SER A 25 -11.45 6.90 -9.26
N TYR A 26 -11.45 7.20 -7.98
CA TYR A 26 -10.85 6.37 -6.94
C TYR A 26 -11.79 5.20 -6.63
N SER A 27 -11.83 4.20 -7.50
CA SER A 27 -12.60 2.99 -7.20
C SER A 27 -11.95 2.20 -6.07
N SER A 28 -12.78 1.65 -5.17
CA SER A 28 -12.29 0.76 -4.11
C SER A 28 -11.56 -0.45 -4.72
N ASN A 29 -10.55 -0.96 -4.00
CA ASN A 29 -9.85 -2.17 -4.43
C ASN A 29 -10.81 -3.37 -4.60
N HIS A 30 -11.91 -3.41 -3.84
CA HIS A 30 -12.97 -4.42 -3.95
C HIS A 30 -13.68 -4.33 -5.30
N ALA A 31 -14.13 -3.13 -5.68
CA ALA A 31 -14.79 -2.93 -6.97
C ALA A 31 -13.86 -3.23 -8.15
N LYS A 32 -12.57 -2.97 -8.01
CA LYS A 32 -11.58 -3.32 -9.03
C LYS A 32 -11.42 -4.82 -9.19
N LEU A 33 -11.46 -5.58 -8.10
CA LEU A 33 -11.37 -7.04 -8.15
C LEU A 33 -12.52 -7.67 -8.95
N LEU A 34 -13.73 -7.14 -8.81
CA LEU A 34 -14.91 -7.59 -9.57
C LEU A 34 -14.81 -7.37 -11.09
N LYS A 35 -13.86 -6.53 -11.55
CA LYS A 35 -13.57 -6.38 -12.98
C LYS A 35 -12.71 -7.51 -13.55
N HIS A 36 -12.24 -8.42 -12.71
CA HIS A 36 -11.43 -9.58 -13.06
C HIS A 36 -12.21 -10.88 -12.80
N MET A 37 -13.44 -10.96 -13.34
CA MET A 37 -14.33 -12.11 -13.14
C MET A 37 -13.74 -13.43 -13.62
N ASP A 38 -12.90 -13.40 -14.66
CA ASP A 38 -12.16 -14.55 -15.15
C ASP A 38 -11.30 -15.20 -14.06
N ARG A 39 -10.67 -14.38 -13.21
CA ARG A 39 -9.87 -14.86 -12.07
C ARG A 39 -10.73 -15.46 -10.97
N LEU A 40 -11.90 -14.88 -10.73
CA LEU A 40 -12.87 -15.41 -9.77
C LEU A 40 -13.46 -16.74 -10.25
N ILE A 41 -13.72 -16.87 -11.56
CA ILE A 41 -14.19 -18.13 -12.18
C ILE A 41 -13.11 -19.23 -12.06
N ASP A 42 -11.86 -18.91 -12.31
CA ASP A 42 -10.75 -19.86 -12.10
C ASP A 42 -10.73 -20.37 -10.65
N LEU A 43 -10.88 -19.47 -9.68
CA LEU A 43 -10.98 -19.85 -8.26
C LEU A 43 -12.18 -20.76 -7.97
N GLN A 44 -13.37 -20.44 -8.50
CA GLN A 44 -14.57 -21.28 -8.35
C GLN A 44 -14.38 -22.69 -8.93
N GLN A 45 -13.56 -22.82 -9.97
CA GLN A 45 -13.19 -24.10 -10.57
C GLN A 45 -12.04 -24.81 -9.82
N GLY A 46 -11.60 -24.27 -8.69
CA GLY A 46 -10.48 -24.81 -7.93
C GLY A 46 -9.11 -24.62 -8.59
N LYS A 47 -9.03 -23.77 -9.61
CA LYS A 47 -7.78 -23.46 -10.32
C LYS A 47 -7.03 -22.33 -9.61
N ARG A 48 -5.71 -22.33 -9.73
CA ARG A 48 -4.86 -21.20 -9.32
C ARG A 48 -5.08 -20.06 -10.32
N PRO A 49 -5.60 -18.89 -9.88
CA PRO A 49 -5.79 -17.77 -10.78
C PRO A 49 -4.44 -17.16 -11.16
N ARG A 50 -4.34 -16.68 -12.38
CA ARG A 50 -3.20 -15.84 -12.79
C ARG A 50 -3.30 -14.48 -12.10
N PRO A 51 -2.19 -13.83 -11.73
CA PRO A 51 -2.24 -12.54 -11.05
C PRO A 51 -2.95 -11.46 -11.86
N VAL A 52 -3.62 -10.56 -11.17
CA VAL A 52 -4.20 -9.35 -11.78
C VAL A 52 -3.10 -8.33 -12.05
N MET A 53 -2.23 -8.16 -11.08
CA MET A 53 -1.07 -7.29 -11.13
C MET A 53 0.03 -7.89 -10.25
N PHE A 54 1.20 -7.29 -10.26
CA PHE A 54 2.26 -7.63 -9.29
C PHE A 54 2.92 -6.39 -8.73
N HIS A 55 3.48 -6.53 -7.53
CA HIS A 55 4.36 -5.54 -6.94
C HIS A 55 5.81 -5.90 -7.23
N MET A 56 6.64 -4.90 -7.45
CA MET A 56 8.08 -5.04 -7.56
C MET A 56 8.77 -4.13 -6.56
N SER A 57 9.60 -4.72 -5.71
CA SER A 57 10.49 -4.03 -4.79
C SER A 57 11.88 -3.96 -5.45
N PRO A 58 12.23 -2.89 -6.18
CA PRO A 58 13.44 -2.86 -6.98
C PRO A 58 14.71 -2.76 -6.13
N CYS A 59 14.61 -2.15 -4.94
CA CYS A 59 15.75 -1.97 -4.07
C CYS A 59 15.35 -1.77 -2.61
N ASN A 60 16.25 -2.12 -1.70
CA ASN A 60 16.15 -1.92 -0.26
C ASN A 60 16.76 -0.60 0.24
N PRO A 61 17.79 0.01 -0.38
CA PRO A 61 18.25 1.33 0.00
C PRO A 61 17.09 2.33 0.06
N CYS A 62 17.10 3.14 1.13
CA CYS A 62 16.18 4.26 1.31
C CYS A 62 16.95 5.44 1.92
N ASN A 63 16.62 6.63 1.53
CA ASN A 63 17.22 7.85 2.08
C ASN A 63 16.41 8.45 3.24
N LEU A 64 15.35 7.76 3.67
CA LEU A 64 14.56 8.09 4.86
C LEU A 64 14.57 6.93 5.85
N THR A 65 14.28 7.25 7.12
CA THR A 65 14.21 6.32 8.25
C THR A 65 12.91 6.50 9.00
N CYS A 66 11.78 6.31 8.30
CA CYS A 66 10.45 6.52 8.88
C CYS A 66 10.21 5.57 10.06
N SER A 67 9.67 6.09 11.16
CA SER A 67 9.35 5.34 12.38
C SER A 67 8.33 4.21 12.17
N PHE A 68 7.42 4.41 11.23
CA PHE A 68 6.37 3.44 10.87
C PHE A 68 6.79 2.51 9.71
N CYS A 69 8.06 2.49 9.33
CA CYS A 69 8.52 1.71 8.19
C CYS A 69 8.39 0.21 8.45
N CYS A 70 7.48 -0.44 7.75
CA CYS A 70 7.27 -1.88 7.86
C CYS A 70 8.44 -2.72 7.28
N PHE A 71 9.36 -2.07 6.57
CA PHE A 71 10.58 -2.66 6.03
C PHE A 71 11.84 -2.18 6.77
N ALA A 72 11.71 -1.74 8.02
CA ALA A 72 12.80 -1.13 8.77
C ALA A 72 14.05 -2.01 8.84
N ASN A 73 13.84 -3.32 8.88
CA ASN A 73 14.88 -4.33 9.13
C ASN A 73 15.39 -5.04 7.87
N ARG A 74 15.07 -4.51 6.70
CA ARG A 74 15.52 -5.07 5.42
C ARG A 74 17.03 -5.02 5.24
N ALA A 75 17.57 -5.89 4.42
CA ALA A 75 18.98 -5.88 4.04
C ALA A 75 19.30 -4.68 3.13
N MET A 76 19.78 -3.60 3.71
CA MET A 76 19.88 -2.24 3.12
C MET A 76 20.67 -2.14 1.81
N LYS A 77 21.48 -3.15 1.44
CA LYS A 77 22.31 -3.11 0.22
C LYS A 77 21.72 -3.90 -0.95
N GLU A 78 20.66 -4.63 -0.72
CA GLU A 78 20.07 -5.50 -1.74
C GLU A 78 19.26 -4.69 -2.77
N MET A 79 19.43 -5.07 -4.02
CA MET A 79 18.72 -4.55 -5.18
C MET A 79 18.52 -5.69 -6.19
N LEU A 80 17.41 -5.67 -6.90
CA LEU A 80 17.24 -6.50 -8.08
C LEU A 80 18.17 -6.03 -9.19
N THR A 81 18.71 -6.96 -9.96
CA THR A 81 19.41 -6.60 -11.19
C THR A 81 18.42 -6.23 -12.30
N VAL A 82 18.91 -5.56 -13.33
CA VAL A 82 18.11 -5.23 -14.52
C VAL A 82 17.54 -6.50 -15.16
N GLU A 83 18.34 -7.56 -15.25
CA GLU A 83 17.96 -8.86 -15.81
C GLU A 83 16.85 -9.51 -14.99
N GLN A 84 16.95 -9.50 -13.65
CA GLN A 84 15.92 -10.04 -12.78
C GLN A 84 14.59 -9.28 -12.94
N MET A 85 14.64 -7.95 -12.98
CA MET A 85 13.44 -7.13 -13.15
C MET A 85 12.80 -7.36 -14.53
N LYS A 86 13.58 -7.45 -15.60
CA LYS A 86 13.10 -7.77 -16.96
C LYS A 86 12.51 -9.17 -17.03
N SER A 87 13.18 -10.16 -16.43
CA SER A 87 12.67 -11.55 -16.36
C SER A 87 11.31 -11.59 -15.64
N ALA A 88 11.18 -10.93 -14.49
CA ALA A 88 9.89 -10.86 -13.79
C ALA A 88 8.79 -10.23 -14.65
N ILE A 89 9.09 -9.13 -15.35
CA ILE A 89 8.16 -8.47 -16.28
C ILE A 89 7.74 -9.42 -17.39
N ASP A 90 8.69 -10.09 -18.02
CA ASP A 90 8.43 -11.04 -19.13
C ASP A 90 7.54 -12.20 -18.68
N GLN A 91 7.84 -12.78 -17.54
CA GLN A 91 7.08 -13.91 -17.03
C GLN A 91 5.65 -13.52 -16.61
N PHE A 92 5.47 -12.40 -15.92
CA PHE A 92 4.13 -11.93 -15.57
C PHE A 92 3.32 -11.50 -16.80
N THR A 93 3.95 -10.85 -17.78
CA THR A 93 3.24 -10.48 -19.00
C THR A 93 2.88 -11.69 -19.86
N ALA A 94 3.69 -12.74 -19.89
CA ALA A 94 3.34 -14.03 -20.50
C ALA A 94 2.11 -14.70 -19.87
N LEU A 95 1.85 -14.44 -18.59
CA LEU A 95 0.64 -14.87 -17.88
C LEU A 95 -0.57 -13.94 -18.13
N GLY A 96 -0.42 -12.88 -18.93
CA GLY A 96 -1.48 -11.91 -19.22
C GLY A 96 -1.68 -10.86 -18.12
N VAL A 97 -0.70 -10.66 -17.25
CA VAL A 97 -0.70 -9.55 -16.28
C VAL A 97 -0.50 -8.23 -16.99
N THR A 98 -1.31 -7.23 -16.67
CA THR A 98 -1.29 -5.90 -17.31
C THR A 98 -0.97 -4.76 -16.36
N GLY A 99 -0.81 -5.04 -15.07
CA GLY A 99 -0.52 -4.02 -14.06
C GLY A 99 0.74 -4.33 -13.26
N MET A 100 1.53 -3.30 -12.97
CA MET A 100 2.70 -3.38 -12.09
C MET A 100 2.77 -2.15 -11.18
N GLU A 101 3.20 -2.37 -9.94
CA GLU A 101 3.45 -1.30 -8.98
C GLU A 101 4.88 -1.39 -8.46
N PHE A 102 5.66 -0.33 -8.66
CA PHE A 102 6.92 -0.18 -7.95
C PHE A 102 6.64 0.29 -6.53
N THR A 103 7.10 -0.50 -5.58
CA THR A 103 6.97 -0.21 -4.16
C THR A 103 8.21 -0.76 -3.46
N GLY A 104 8.17 -0.97 -2.18
CA GLY A 104 9.26 -1.76 -1.76
C GLY A 104 9.71 -1.74 -0.37
N GLY A 105 10.83 -2.42 -0.19
CA GLY A 105 11.66 -2.36 0.98
C GLY A 105 12.28 -0.97 1.16
N GLY A 106 12.82 -0.38 0.10
CA GLY A 106 13.43 0.95 0.08
C GLY A 106 12.67 1.98 -0.76
N GLU A 107 13.40 3.01 -1.17
CA GLU A 107 12.88 4.04 -2.08
C GLU A 107 13.13 3.62 -3.54
N PRO A 108 12.10 3.32 -4.34
CA PRO A 108 12.29 2.83 -5.71
C PRO A 108 13.12 3.76 -6.59
N THR A 109 12.96 5.08 -6.42
CA THR A 109 13.71 6.07 -7.23
C THR A 109 15.22 6.09 -6.95
N LEU A 110 15.69 5.38 -5.93
CA LEU A 110 17.13 5.21 -5.70
C LEU A 110 17.74 4.13 -6.59
N HIS A 111 16.94 3.21 -7.14
CA HIS A 111 17.46 2.21 -8.06
C HIS A 111 18.10 2.87 -9.30
N PRO A 112 19.35 2.56 -9.64
CA PRO A 112 20.10 3.27 -10.70
C PRO A 112 19.47 3.15 -12.09
N ASN A 113 18.84 2.02 -12.37
CA ASN A 113 18.29 1.69 -13.69
C ASN A 113 16.76 1.72 -13.73
N LEU A 114 16.09 2.44 -12.80
CA LEU A 114 14.63 2.43 -12.75
C LEU A 114 13.99 2.95 -14.05
N ASP A 115 14.56 3.99 -14.66
CA ASP A 115 14.08 4.52 -15.96
C ASP A 115 14.09 3.46 -17.07
N GLU A 116 15.12 2.63 -17.15
CA GLU A 116 15.22 1.54 -18.12
C GLU A 116 14.11 0.50 -17.91
N ILE A 117 13.79 0.19 -16.65
CA ILE A 117 12.75 -0.77 -16.31
C ILE A 117 11.35 -0.19 -16.54
N ILE A 118 11.14 1.10 -16.30
CA ILE A 118 9.90 1.79 -16.65
C ILE A 118 9.66 1.69 -18.16
N GLU A 119 10.67 2.03 -18.98
CA GLU A 119 10.57 1.93 -20.42
C GLU A 119 10.32 0.49 -20.88
N TYR A 120 11.02 -0.47 -20.29
CA TYR A 120 10.83 -1.88 -20.61
C TYR A 120 9.41 -2.36 -20.34
N GLY A 121 8.89 -2.07 -19.13
CA GLY A 121 7.52 -2.42 -18.76
C GLY A 121 6.46 -1.74 -19.62
N TYR A 122 6.67 -0.47 -19.98
CA TYR A 122 5.80 0.27 -20.89
C TYR A 122 5.73 -0.39 -22.27
N ASN A 123 6.87 -0.75 -22.82
CA ASN A 123 6.97 -1.43 -24.13
C ASN A 123 6.36 -2.84 -24.12
N LYS A 124 6.26 -3.49 -22.94
CA LYS A 124 5.50 -4.74 -22.73
C LYS A 124 4.01 -4.53 -22.52
N GLY A 125 3.52 -3.29 -22.57
CA GLY A 125 2.10 -2.94 -22.41
C GLY A 125 1.60 -2.86 -20.97
N LEU A 126 2.49 -2.84 -19.98
CA LEU A 126 2.10 -2.71 -18.58
C LEU A 126 1.60 -1.31 -18.24
N LYS A 127 0.54 -1.24 -17.48
CA LYS A 127 0.12 -0.04 -16.74
C LYS A 127 0.88 -0.02 -15.42
N MET A 128 1.69 1.01 -15.22
CA MET A 128 2.60 1.06 -14.08
C MET A 128 2.27 2.18 -13.11
N GLY A 129 2.42 1.88 -11.83
CA GLY A 129 2.35 2.85 -10.77
C GLY A 129 3.57 2.80 -9.87
N ILE A 130 3.77 3.83 -9.06
CA ILE A 130 4.86 3.89 -8.10
C ILE A 130 4.42 4.52 -6.78
N CYS A 131 4.84 3.90 -5.68
CA CYS A 131 4.86 4.51 -4.37
C CYS A 131 6.28 5.00 -4.08
N THR A 132 6.45 6.28 -3.82
CA THR A 132 7.75 6.92 -3.59
C THR A 132 7.66 7.94 -2.46
N ASN A 133 8.74 8.14 -1.74
CA ASN A 133 8.82 9.24 -0.78
C ASN A 133 8.91 10.62 -1.45
N GLY A 134 9.07 10.67 -2.76
CA GLY A 134 9.06 11.91 -3.55
C GLY A 134 10.34 12.74 -3.49
N SER A 135 11.36 12.30 -2.75
CA SER A 135 12.61 13.08 -2.58
C SER A 135 13.49 13.15 -3.82
N LYS A 136 13.28 12.25 -4.79
CA LYS A 136 14.13 12.10 -5.99
C LYS A 136 13.33 12.09 -7.30
N LEU A 137 12.19 12.79 -7.36
CA LEU A 137 11.33 12.81 -8.54
C LEU A 137 12.07 13.23 -9.81
N ARG A 138 12.97 14.21 -9.73
CA ARG A 138 13.78 14.69 -10.88
C ARG A 138 14.79 13.68 -11.41
N LYS A 139 15.04 12.57 -10.69
CA LYS A 139 15.91 11.51 -11.16
C LYS A 139 15.26 10.69 -12.28
N ILE A 140 13.94 10.59 -12.27
CA ILE A 140 13.17 9.82 -13.26
C ILE A 140 12.81 10.71 -14.44
N LYS A 141 13.06 10.23 -15.64
CA LYS A 141 12.79 10.91 -16.91
C LYS A 141 11.52 10.42 -17.60
N ASN A 142 11.18 9.16 -17.38
CA ASN A 142 10.12 8.45 -18.09
C ASN A 142 8.75 8.52 -17.37
N TRP A 143 8.46 9.63 -16.66
CA TRP A 143 7.18 9.80 -15.98
C TRP A 143 5.97 9.69 -16.91
N HIS A 144 6.10 10.07 -18.18
CA HIS A 144 5.04 9.97 -19.18
C HIS A 144 4.64 8.52 -19.52
N MET A 145 5.43 7.55 -19.12
CA MET A 145 5.15 6.11 -19.24
C MET A 145 4.45 5.52 -18.02
N MET A 146 4.29 6.31 -16.97
CA MET A 146 3.63 5.90 -15.73
C MET A 146 2.15 6.27 -15.74
N SER A 147 1.32 5.44 -15.14
CA SER A 147 -0.13 5.69 -15.02
C SER A 147 -0.47 6.50 -13.78
N TRP A 148 0.24 6.27 -12.69
CA TRP A 148 0.00 6.98 -11.44
C TRP A 148 1.23 7.01 -10.53
N VAL A 149 1.26 8.02 -9.66
CA VAL A 149 2.27 8.19 -8.62
C VAL A 149 1.58 8.41 -7.28
N ARG A 150 2.06 7.74 -6.24
CA ARG A 150 1.68 8.01 -4.85
C ARG A 150 2.87 8.54 -4.07
N LEU A 151 2.76 9.77 -3.64
CA LEU A 151 3.78 10.45 -2.85
C LEU A 151 3.59 10.17 -1.37
N GLY A 152 4.63 9.71 -0.69
CA GLY A 152 4.66 9.67 0.77
C GLY A 152 4.92 11.05 1.33
N MET A 153 4.00 11.58 2.16
CA MET A 153 4.09 12.93 2.72
C MET A 153 5.02 12.99 3.95
N TYR A 154 6.21 12.40 3.84
CA TYR A 154 7.13 12.21 4.96
C TYR A 154 8.13 13.36 5.13
N SER A 155 8.30 14.22 4.12
CA SER A 155 9.17 15.40 4.17
C SER A 155 8.83 16.32 5.34
N PHE A 156 7.56 16.38 5.72
CA PHE A 156 7.11 17.23 6.83
C PHE A 156 7.66 16.78 8.20
N ASP A 157 7.96 15.50 8.35
CA ASP A 157 8.52 14.93 9.59
C ASP A 157 10.07 14.86 9.56
N GLU A 158 10.69 15.21 8.45
CA GLU A 158 12.14 15.13 8.32
C GLU A 158 12.87 16.30 9.00
N LYS A 159 14.04 16.04 9.58
CA LYS A 159 14.94 17.07 10.14
C LYS A 159 15.32 18.13 9.11
N LYS A 160 15.50 17.71 7.87
CA LYS A 160 15.74 18.56 6.71
C LYS A 160 14.63 18.30 5.70
N PRO A 161 13.50 19.00 5.80
CA PRO A 161 12.42 18.86 4.84
C PRO A 161 12.94 19.08 3.41
N TYR A 162 12.44 18.27 2.49
CA TYR A 162 12.74 18.39 1.07
C TYR A 162 11.50 18.82 0.30
N GLU A 163 11.73 19.47 -0.83
CA GLU A 163 10.66 19.89 -1.72
C GLU A 163 10.20 18.73 -2.62
N TYR A 164 8.88 18.60 -2.79
CA TYR A 164 8.29 17.75 -3.80
C TYR A 164 8.29 18.49 -5.14
N HIS A 165 9.21 18.14 -6.03
CA HIS A 165 9.34 18.74 -7.35
C HIS A 165 8.21 18.26 -8.29
N LEU A 166 7.00 18.78 -8.09
CA LEU A 166 5.82 18.39 -8.86
C LEU A 166 5.86 18.85 -10.32
N ASP A 167 6.71 19.81 -10.64
CA ASP A 167 6.98 20.31 -11.97
C ASP A 167 7.35 19.21 -12.99
N VAL A 168 7.89 18.09 -12.52
CA VAL A 168 8.20 16.93 -13.38
C VAL A 168 6.96 16.26 -13.99
N PHE A 169 5.77 16.56 -13.47
CA PHE A 169 4.50 16.01 -13.94
C PHE A 169 3.70 16.98 -14.82
N ASP A 170 4.22 18.20 -15.04
CA ASP A 170 3.51 19.23 -15.79
C ASP A 170 3.24 18.78 -17.23
N GLY A 171 1.97 18.87 -17.63
CA GLY A 171 1.54 18.46 -18.98
C GLY A 171 1.46 16.94 -19.23
N LEU A 172 1.73 16.10 -18.22
CA LEU A 172 1.62 14.65 -18.34
C LEU A 172 0.22 14.15 -17.94
N ASP A 173 -0.25 13.10 -18.62
CA ASP A 173 -1.46 12.36 -18.25
C ASP A 173 -1.12 11.27 -17.22
N ILE A 174 -0.80 11.72 -16.00
CA ILE A 174 -0.44 10.87 -14.88
C ILE A 174 -1.29 11.24 -13.66
N GLU A 175 -1.83 10.23 -12.98
CA GLU A 175 -2.57 10.46 -11.73
C GLU A 175 -1.59 10.64 -10.57
N ILE A 176 -1.73 11.76 -9.84
CA ILE A 176 -0.93 12.03 -8.64
C ILE A 176 -1.81 11.90 -7.42
N SER A 177 -1.33 11.16 -6.44
CA SER A 177 -1.94 11.02 -5.12
C SER A 177 -0.88 11.09 -4.03
N ALA A 178 -1.33 11.29 -2.80
CA ALA A 178 -0.46 11.32 -1.64
C ALA A 178 -0.94 10.34 -0.57
N ALA A 179 -0.04 9.97 0.33
CA ALA A 179 -0.37 9.23 1.53
C ALA A 179 0.48 9.74 2.69
N TYR A 180 -0.14 9.97 3.81
CA TYR A 180 0.50 10.28 5.07
C TYR A 180 0.18 9.16 6.07
N VAL A 181 1.19 8.63 6.74
CA VAL A 181 0.99 7.66 7.81
C VAL A 181 1.15 8.38 9.14
N TRP A 182 0.05 8.44 9.89
CA TRP A 182 0.10 8.91 11.27
C TRP A 182 0.55 7.78 12.19
N ASP A 183 1.59 8.01 12.94
CA ASP A 183 2.11 7.07 13.94
C ASP A 183 2.14 7.67 15.37
N GLY A 184 1.52 8.84 15.57
CA GLY A 184 1.49 9.55 16.84
C GLY A 184 2.87 10.04 17.27
N ALA A 185 3.06 10.20 18.58
CA ALA A 185 4.39 10.39 19.14
C ALA A 185 5.22 9.13 18.90
N MET A 186 6.44 9.33 18.45
CA MET A 186 7.35 8.23 18.16
C MET A 186 7.73 7.50 19.45
N ASP A 187 7.38 6.21 19.54
CA ASP A 187 7.90 5.35 20.59
C ASP A 187 9.34 4.97 20.24
N THR A 188 10.27 5.65 20.90
CA THR A 188 11.70 5.40 20.70
C THR A 188 12.19 4.08 21.31
N SER A 189 11.36 3.43 22.15
CA SER A 189 11.74 2.18 22.83
C SER A 189 11.54 0.95 21.95
N THR A 190 10.67 1.02 20.95
CA THR A 190 10.27 -0.12 20.11
C THR A 190 10.73 -0.01 18.67
N ASN A 191 11.26 1.13 18.23
CA ASN A 191 11.69 1.31 16.86
C ASN A 191 13.18 0.96 16.69
N PRO A 192 13.52 -0.14 15.99
CA PRO A 192 14.91 -0.56 15.80
C PRO A 192 15.75 0.42 14.94
N ASN A 193 15.10 1.34 14.24
CA ASN A 193 15.78 2.41 13.50
C ASN A 193 16.29 3.53 14.43
N ILE A 194 15.91 3.50 15.71
CA ILE A 194 16.28 4.53 16.71
C ILE A 194 17.24 3.91 17.71
N THR A 195 18.39 3.48 17.25
CA THR A 195 19.48 3.03 18.12
C THR A 195 20.65 4.02 18.09
N GLY A 196 21.18 4.36 19.27
CA GLY A 196 22.41 5.12 19.40
C GLY A 196 22.30 6.61 19.03
N GLU A 197 23.08 7.05 18.05
CA GLU A 197 23.24 8.47 17.67
C GLU A 197 21.98 9.15 17.10
N TRP A 198 20.92 8.38 16.80
CA TRP A 198 19.64 8.90 16.30
C TRP A 198 18.79 9.57 17.37
N LEU A 199 19.15 9.49 18.64
CA LEU A 199 18.50 10.23 19.73
C LEU A 199 18.96 11.70 19.77
N ASP A 200 19.11 12.31 18.61
CA ASP A 200 19.37 13.74 18.51
C ASP A 200 18.13 14.58 18.90
N ASP A 201 18.27 15.89 18.92
CA ASP A 201 17.19 16.80 19.29
C ASP A 201 15.97 16.71 18.35
N HIS A 202 16.17 16.28 17.11
CA HIS A 202 15.06 16.06 16.16
C HIS A 202 14.22 14.84 16.53
N ALA A 203 14.87 13.70 16.84
CA ALA A 203 14.17 12.50 17.31
C ALA A 203 13.40 12.78 18.61
N LYS A 204 13.98 13.57 19.53
CA LYS A 204 13.28 14.02 20.74
C LYS A 204 12.02 14.84 20.42
N LYS A 205 12.08 15.72 19.42
CA LYS A 205 10.92 16.49 18.96
C LYS A 205 9.86 15.61 18.32
N LEU A 206 10.25 14.67 17.47
CA LEU A 206 9.32 13.70 16.87
C LEU A 206 8.63 12.81 17.90
N ALA A 207 9.24 12.65 19.08
CA ALA A 207 8.64 11.96 20.21
C ALA A 207 7.53 12.77 20.92
N THR A 208 7.32 14.05 20.53
CA THR A 208 6.27 14.88 21.10
C THR A 208 5.04 14.92 20.20
N ASN A 209 3.84 14.78 20.76
CA ASN A 209 2.59 14.92 20.02
C ASN A 209 2.47 16.31 19.39
N GLU A 210 2.88 17.37 20.09
CA GLU A 210 2.79 18.75 19.61
C GLU A 210 3.52 18.95 18.27
N TYR A 211 4.75 18.43 18.16
CA TYR A 211 5.52 18.55 16.92
C TYR A 211 4.89 17.74 15.77
N LYS A 212 4.39 16.55 16.05
CA LYS A 212 3.67 15.74 15.07
C LYS A 212 2.39 16.39 14.60
N GLU A 213 1.63 16.99 15.52
CA GLU A 213 0.41 17.73 15.20
C GLU A 213 0.70 18.93 14.32
N GLU A 214 1.75 19.70 14.61
CA GLU A 214 2.17 20.85 13.79
C GLU A 214 2.53 20.42 12.37
N ASN A 215 3.31 19.35 12.21
CA ASN A 215 3.70 18.83 10.90
C ASN A 215 2.50 18.28 10.12
N PHE A 216 1.58 17.61 10.81
CA PHE A 216 0.34 17.14 10.21
C PHE A 216 -0.51 18.30 9.68
N MET A 217 -0.65 19.40 10.44
CA MET A 217 -1.37 20.59 10.01
C MET A 217 -0.72 21.27 8.80
N LYS A 218 0.62 21.33 8.75
CA LYS A 218 1.36 21.82 7.58
C LYS A 218 1.14 20.92 6.36
N MET A 219 1.14 19.62 6.55
CA MET A 219 0.86 18.65 5.47
C MET A 219 -0.56 18.82 4.94
N LEU A 220 -1.57 18.96 5.81
CA LEU A 220 -2.94 19.21 5.38
C LEU A 220 -3.03 20.47 4.53
N ALA A 221 -2.47 21.59 5.01
CA ALA A 221 -2.47 22.84 4.28
C ALA A 221 -1.81 22.72 2.90
N TRP A 222 -0.69 21.99 2.83
CA TRP A 222 0.04 21.76 1.57
C TRP A 222 -0.76 20.94 0.57
N VAL A 223 -1.39 19.83 1.00
CA VAL A 223 -2.16 18.99 0.07
C VAL A 223 -3.41 19.69 -0.45
N GLU A 224 -4.05 20.50 0.39
CA GLU A 224 -5.19 21.34 -0.02
C GLU A 224 -4.76 22.42 -1.02
N GLU A 225 -3.63 23.13 -0.76
CA GLU A 225 -3.05 24.10 -1.68
C GLU A 225 -2.71 23.49 -3.04
N LYS A 226 -2.01 22.35 -3.02
CA LYS A 226 -1.59 21.63 -4.24
C LYS A 226 -2.72 20.86 -4.89
N LYS A 227 -3.85 20.71 -4.20
CA LYS A 227 -5.03 19.99 -4.67
C LYS A 227 -4.71 18.54 -5.05
N ILE A 228 -3.92 17.88 -4.21
CA ILE A 228 -3.51 16.48 -4.39
C ILE A 228 -4.31 15.59 -3.44
N PRO A 229 -5.07 14.61 -3.95
CA PRO A 229 -5.77 13.65 -3.08
C PRO A 229 -4.80 12.95 -2.14
N CYS A 230 -4.98 13.14 -0.83
CA CYS A 230 -4.11 12.59 0.19
C CYS A 230 -4.86 11.67 1.14
N ARG A 231 -4.46 10.41 1.17
CA ARG A 231 -4.97 9.45 2.13
C ARG A 231 -4.20 9.54 3.45
N ILE A 232 -4.91 9.84 4.53
CA ILE A 232 -4.37 9.75 5.88
C ILE A 232 -4.56 8.32 6.36
N ALA A 233 -3.48 7.62 6.65
CA ALA A 233 -3.45 6.26 7.13
C ALA A 233 -2.84 6.20 8.54
N PHE A 234 -3.08 5.09 9.24
CA PHE A 234 -2.52 4.83 10.56
C PHE A 234 -1.37 3.84 10.45
N ASN A 235 -0.50 3.85 11.45
CA ASN A 235 0.51 2.83 11.59
C ASN A 235 -0.15 1.50 12.02
N ALA A 236 -0.34 0.60 11.05
CA ALA A 236 -1.02 -0.68 11.23
C ALA A 236 -0.20 -1.70 12.05
N ILE A 237 1.04 -1.39 12.41
CA ILE A 237 1.91 -2.28 13.21
C ILE A 237 1.66 -2.06 14.71
N LYS A 238 1.05 -0.93 15.08
CA LYS A 238 0.74 -0.60 16.48
C LYS A 238 -0.40 -1.44 17.04
N ASP A 239 -0.44 -1.52 18.38
CA ASP A 239 -1.57 -2.09 19.09
C ASP A 239 -2.89 -1.43 18.65
N PRO A 240 -3.94 -2.20 18.38
CA PRO A 240 -5.23 -1.68 17.93
C PRO A 240 -5.84 -0.60 18.84
N LYS A 241 -5.59 -0.67 20.16
CA LYS A 241 -6.07 0.35 21.10
C LYS A 241 -5.35 1.69 20.90
N ILE A 242 -4.04 1.65 20.63
CA ILE A 242 -3.26 2.85 20.33
C ILE A 242 -3.74 3.46 19.01
N VAL A 243 -3.97 2.64 18.02
CA VAL A 243 -4.48 3.12 16.73
C VAL A 243 -5.87 3.75 16.87
N GLN A 244 -6.73 3.22 17.74
CA GLN A 244 -8.03 3.84 17.99
C GLN A 244 -7.88 5.24 18.64
N GLN A 245 -6.91 5.42 19.53
CA GLN A 245 -6.58 6.73 20.10
C GLN A 245 -6.02 7.68 19.03
N ASP A 246 -5.15 7.19 18.16
CA ASP A 246 -4.60 7.93 17.02
C ASP A 246 -5.72 8.42 16.08
N ILE A 247 -6.74 7.58 15.82
CA ILE A 247 -7.91 7.94 15.00
C ILE A 247 -8.65 9.14 15.61
N GLU A 248 -8.93 9.11 16.91
CA GLU A 248 -9.63 10.20 17.58
C GLU A 248 -8.78 11.49 17.58
N THR A 249 -7.48 11.37 17.79
CA THR A 249 -6.55 12.51 17.69
C THR A 249 -6.59 13.15 16.31
N ILE A 250 -6.51 12.35 15.25
CA ILE A 250 -6.57 12.87 13.86
C ILE A 250 -7.91 13.54 13.58
N LYS A 251 -9.03 12.97 14.03
CA LYS A 251 -10.36 13.60 13.85
C LYS A 251 -10.42 14.97 14.49
N VAL A 252 -9.85 15.13 15.69
CA VAL A 252 -9.77 16.42 16.38
C VAL A 252 -8.91 17.40 15.57
N LEU A 253 -7.76 16.97 15.07
CA LEU A 253 -6.87 17.81 14.28
C LEU A 253 -7.51 18.26 12.95
N ILE A 254 -8.18 17.34 12.26
CA ILE A 254 -8.96 17.67 11.07
C ILE A 254 -10.03 18.70 11.40
N GLY A 255 -10.78 18.52 12.50
CA GLY A 255 -11.77 19.48 12.95
C GLY A 255 -11.17 20.87 13.19
N LYS A 256 -10.05 20.99 13.90
CA LYS A 256 -9.31 22.25 14.10
C LYS A 256 -8.87 22.90 12.77
N HIS A 257 -8.44 22.08 11.81
CA HIS A 257 -8.08 22.59 10.49
C HIS A 257 -9.30 23.15 9.76
N GLU A 258 -10.41 22.39 9.74
CA GLU A 258 -11.65 22.77 9.06
C GLU A 258 -12.30 24.02 9.67
N GLU A 259 -12.23 24.21 10.98
CA GLU A 259 -12.69 25.42 11.67
C GLU A 259 -11.95 26.69 11.20
N LYS A 260 -10.65 26.55 10.92
CA LYS A 260 -9.79 27.67 10.56
C LYS A 260 -9.75 27.93 9.05
N HIS A 261 -9.76 26.88 8.23
CA HIS A 261 -9.48 26.94 6.80
C HIS A 261 -10.63 26.48 5.91
N GLY A 262 -11.73 26.01 6.49
CA GLY A 262 -12.85 25.40 5.77
C GLY A 262 -12.68 23.89 5.61
N LYS A 263 -13.71 23.24 5.06
CA LYS A 263 -13.77 21.80 4.87
C LYS A 263 -12.63 21.29 3.99
N LEU A 264 -12.02 20.19 4.38
CA LEU A 264 -11.03 19.49 3.56
C LEU A 264 -11.67 18.94 2.28
N GLU A 265 -11.04 19.21 1.14
CA GLU A 265 -11.46 18.73 -0.17
C GLU A 265 -10.55 17.63 -0.73
N TYR A 266 -9.30 17.59 -0.32
CA TYR A 266 -8.27 16.71 -0.87
C TYR A 266 -7.70 15.72 0.13
N ALA A 267 -7.69 16.04 1.43
CA ALA A 267 -7.26 15.10 2.46
C ALA A 267 -8.43 14.31 3.03
N PHE A 268 -8.28 12.99 3.16
CA PHE A 268 -9.31 12.11 3.70
C PHE A 268 -8.71 11.00 4.57
N LEU A 269 -9.48 10.62 5.59
CA LEU A 269 -9.12 9.54 6.49
C LEU A 269 -9.35 8.19 5.81
N SER A 270 -8.36 7.31 5.86
CA SER A 270 -8.51 5.95 5.35
C SER A 270 -9.47 5.16 6.23
N ASP A 271 -10.43 4.47 5.60
CA ASP A 271 -11.23 3.45 6.30
C ASP A 271 -10.31 2.30 6.71
N PHE A 272 -9.94 2.30 7.97
CA PHE A 272 -9.20 1.20 8.56
C PHE A 272 -10.14 0.35 9.39
N ASN A 273 -10.53 -0.78 8.87
CA ASN A 273 -11.22 -1.77 9.65
C ASN A 273 -10.20 -2.79 10.18
N PHE A 274 -9.89 -2.66 11.45
CA PHE A 274 -9.13 -3.65 12.22
C PHE A 274 -9.95 -4.91 12.50
N LYS A 275 -10.61 -5.46 11.52
CA LYS A 275 -11.21 -6.79 11.68
C LYS A 275 -10.10 -7.82 11.48
N GLY A 276 -9.32 -8.01 12.55
CA GLY A 276 -8.24 -8.99 12.57
C GLY A 276 -8.69 -10.44 12.43
N GLU A 277 -9.98 -10.75 12.61
CA GLU A 277 -10.52 -12.09 12.51
C GLU A 277 -11.14 -12.30 11.13
N ARG A 278 -10.46 -13.06 10.29
CA ARG A 278 -11.00 -13.57 9.03
C ARG A 278 -11.83 -14.83 9.30
N ARG A 279 -12.90 -15.01 8.52
CA ARG A 279 -13.81 -16.16 8.63
C ARG A 279 -13.16 -17.49 8.29
N ASN A 280 -12.13 -17.47 7.44
CA ASN A 280 -11.40 -18.66 7.03
C ASN A 280 -9.89 -18.42 6.88
N ASN A 281 -9.14 -19.50 6.65
CA ASN A 281 -7.70 -19.49 6.59
C ASN A 281 -7.14 -19.43 5.15
N HIS A 282 -7.96 -19.17 4.14
CA HIS A 282 -7.49 -19.08 2.77
C HIS A 282 -6.90 -17.70 2.47
N CYS A 283 -5.89 -17.68 1.59
CA CYS A 283 -5.30 -16.44 1.11
C CYS A 283 -5.16 -16.51 -0.41
N TYR A 284 -5.85 -15.58 -1.10
CA TYR A 284 -5.87 -15.52 -2.56
C TYR A 284 -4.99 -14.42 -3.14
N MET A 285 -4.16 -13.78 -2.30
CA MET A 285 -3.35 -12.64 -2.73
C MET A 285 -2.31 -13.01 -3.78
N HIS A 286 -1.86 -14.26 -3.83
CA HIS A 286 -1.02 -14.77 -4.91
C HIS A 286 -1.67 -14.61 -6.30
N GLY A 287 -3.00 -14.73 -6.42
CA GLY A 287 -3.77 -14.51 -7.64
C GLY A 287 -4.23 -13.06 -7.83
N VAL A 288 -3.96 -12.17 -6.90
CA VAL A 288 -4.34 -10.75 -7.01
C VAL A 288 -3.12 -9.88 -7.24
N LYS A 289 -2.15 -9.93 -6.33
CA LYS A 289 -0.95 -9.07 -6.38
C LYS A 289 0.23 -9.66 -5.61
N PRO A 290 0.88 -10.71 -6.13
CA PRO A 290 2.13 -11.19 -5.59
C PRO A 290 3.20 -10.10 -5.62
N CYS A 291 4.25 -10.27 -4.84
CA CYS A 291 5.33 -9.31 -4.74
C CYS A 291 6.69 -9.93 -5.06
N VAL A 292 7.44 -9.31 -5.94
CA VAL A 292 8.86 -9.61 -6.20
C VAL A 292 9.70 -8.78 -5.25
N PHE A 293 10.52 -9.44 -4.41
CA PHE A 293 11.44 -8.76 -3.51
C PHE A 293 12.89 -8.77 -4.02
N THR A 294 13.72 -8.01 -3.34
CA THR A 294 15.14 -7.78 -3.71
C THR A 294 16.01 -9.03 -3.64
N ASP A 295 15.58 -10.08 -2.97
CA ASP A 295 16.22 -11.38 -2.90
C ASP A 295 16.01 -12.25 -4.15
N GLY A 296 15.27 -11.75 -5.14
CA GLY A 296 14.95 -12.45 -6.38
C GLY A 296 13.83 -13.48 -6.25
N ASN A 297 13.05 -13.42 -5.19
CA ASN A 297 11.93 -14.31 -4.93
C ASN A 297 10.57 -13.61 -5.06
N VAL A 298 9.54 -14.42 -5.29
CA VAL A 298 8.14 -13.99 -5.40
C VAL A 298 7.38 -14.48 -4.18
N TYR A 299 6.67 -13.56 -3.56
CA TYR A 299 5.92 -13.79 -2.33
C TYR A 299 4.43 -13.56 -2.52
N VAL A 300 3.62 -14.20 -1.68
CA VAL A 300 2.16 -14.16 -1.77
C VAL A 300 1.57 -12.75 -1.72
N CYS A 301 2.18 -11.85 -0.98
CA CYS A 301 1.77 -10.46 -0.88
C CYS A 301 2.91 -9.57 -0.38
N PRO A 302 2.81 -8.24 -0.55
CA PRO A 302 3.85 -7.31 -0.08
C PRO A 302 3.89 -7.16 1.45
N SER A 303 3.05 -7.87 2.20
CA SER A 303 3.07 -7.88 3.67
C SER A 303 3.84 -9.06 4.26
N ALA A 304 4.51 -9.86 3.44
CA ALA A 304 5.30 -11.00 3.90
C ALA A 304 6.43 -10.62 4.88
N GLU A 305 6.91 -9.37 4.81
CA GLU A 305 7.92 -8.83 5.73
C GLU A 305 7.34 -8.23 7.02
N LEU A 306 6.00 -8.17 7.15
CA LEU A 306 5.32 -7.55 8.30
C LEU A 306 5.09 -8.49 9.48
N ALA A 307 5.41 -9.76 9.34
CA ALA A 307 5.24 -10.71 10.42
C ALA A 307 6.12 -10.31 11.63
N PRO A 308 5.55 -10.10 12.81
CA PRO A 308 6.28 -9.57 13.98
C PRO A 308 7.50 -10.42 14.39
N GLU A 309 7.43 -11.73 14.12
CA GLU A 309 8.49 -12.68 14.44
C GLU A 309 9.65 -12.62 13.43
N ASN A 310 9.44 -12.00 12.27
CA ASN A 310 10.39 -11.92 11.16
C ASN A 310 10.85 -10.49 10.88
N LEU A 311 10.98 -9.69 11.89
CA LEU A 311 11.40 -8.28 11.78
C LEU A 311 12.69 -8.04 10.97
N TYR A 312 13.36 -9.10 10.51
CA TYR A 312 14.68 -9.00 9.85
C TYR A 312 14.81 -9.84 8.58
N GLN A 313 13.85 -10.71 8.28
CA GLN A 313 13.92 -11.61 7.11
C GLN A 313 12.51 -11.80 6.53
N VAL A 314 12.44 -11.88 5.21
CA VAL A 314 11.21 -12.32 4.55
C VAL A 314 10.97 -13.77 4.93
N ASN A 315 9.78 -14.09 5.42
CA ASN A 315 9.45 -15.44 5.82
C ASN A 315 9.29 -16.34 4.59
N ASP A 316 10.12 -17.37 4.49
CA ASP A 316 10.09 -18.35 3.40
C ASP A 316 8.72 -19.03 3.24
N GLU A 317 7.93 -19.13 4.30
CA GLU A 317 6.57 -19.67 4.24
C GLU A 317 5.63 -18.86 3.35
N PHE A 318 5.93 -17.59 3.10
CA PHE A 318 5.20 -16.72 2.16
C PHE A 318 5.74 -16.78 0.74
N LYS A 319 6.85 -17.48 0.51
CA LYS A 319 7.46 -17.60 -0.80
C LYS A 319 6.63 -18.53 -1.70
N LEU A 320 6.41 -18.08 -2.92
CA LEU A 320 5.73 -18.83 -3.98
C LEU A 320 6.73 -19.55 -4.88
N CYS A 321 7.72 -18.83 -5.36
CA CYS A 321 8.77 -19.30 -6.27
C CYS A 321 9.91 -18.26 -6.32
N ASP A 322 10.96 -18.55 -7.07
CA ASP A 322 11.89 -17.54 -7.58
C ASP A 322 11.35 -16.84 -8.83
N ILE A 323 12.04 -15.79 -9.30
CA ILE A 323 11.62 -15.04 -10.49
C ILE A 323 11.54 -15.94 -11.71
N GLU A 324 12.52 -16.82 -11.90
CA GLU A 324 12.58 -17.70 -13.08
C GLU A 324 11.47 -18.76 -13.09
N GLY A 325 10.92 -19.10 -11.93
CA GLY A 325 9.85 -20.07 -11.76
C GLY A 325 8.42 -19.51 -11.86
N ILE A 326 8.22 -18.21 -12.10
CA ILE A 326 6.88 -17.57 -12.07
C ILE A 326 5.89 -18.26 -13.03
N THR A 327 6.26 -18.42 -14.29
CA THR A 327 5.38 -19.02 -15.30
C THR A 327 5.05 -20.47 -14.97
N ASP A 328 6.03 -21.23 -14.53
CA ASP A 328 5.87 -22.64 -14.15
C ASP A 328 4.97 -22.77 -12.91
N PHE A 329 5.16 -21.92 -11.91
CA PHE A 329 4.34 -21.90 -10.71
C PHE A 329 2.85 -21.70 -11.05
N TYR A 330 2.51 -20.71 -11.87
CA TYR A 330 1.11 -20.42 -12.23
C TYR A 330 0.51 -21.41 -13.21
N ASN A 331 1.29 -22.03 -14.09
CA ASN A 331 0.82 -23.03 -15.06
C ASN A 331 0.71 -24.45 -14.50
N SER A 332 1.52 -24.81 -13.50
CA SER A 332 1.56 -26.16 -12.93
C SER A 332 0.25 -26.59 -12.28
N GLN A 333 -0.54 -25.63 -11.77
CA GLN A 333 -1.80 -25.88 -11.05
C GLN A 333 -1.69 -26.83 -9.85
N VAL A 334 -0.49 -27.21 -9.41
CA VAL A 334 -0.28 -28.03 -8.21
C VAL A 334 -0.77 -27.26 -6.98
N GLY A 335 -1.67 -27.84 -6.19
CA GLY A 335 -2.35 -27.19 -5.08
C GLY A 335 -3.55 -26.34 -5.48
N GLY A 336 -3.77 -26.10 -6.79
CA GLY A 336 -4.93 -25.38 -7.30
C GLY A 336 -5.09 -23.99 -6.67
N ALA A 337 -6.33 -23.65 -6.31
CA ALA A 337 -6.68 -22.40 -5.65
C ALA A 337 -6.17 -22.29 -4.20
N ASP A 338 -6.02 -23.42 -3.52
CA ASP A 338 -5.63 -23.50 -2.10
C ASP A 338 -4.11 -23.67 -1.94
N VAL A 339 -3.35 -22.94 -2.72
CA VAL A 339 -1.89 -23.02 -2.74
C VAL A 339 -1.24 -22.37 -1.52
N PHE A 340 -1.94 -21.43 -0.90
CA PHE A 340 -1.44 -20.71 0.27
C PHE A 340 -2.55 -20.54 1.31
N ARG A 341 -2.25 -20.98 2.53
CA ARG A 341 -3.13 -20.74 3.68
C ARG A 341 -2.61 -19.58 4.53
N ARG A 342 -3.54 -18.89 5.16
CA ARG A 342 -3.20 -17.83 6.09
C ARG A 342 -2.29 -18.36 7.19
N HIS A 343 -1.12 -17.74 7.33
CA HIS A 343 -0.21 -17.98 8.43
C HIS A 343 -0.74 -17.34 9.72
N HIS A 344 -0.33 -17.85 10.88
CA HIS A 344 -0.67 -17.24 12.19
C HIS A 344 -0.21 -15.78 12.28
N ASP A 345 0.90 -15.42 11.61
CA ASP A 345 1.45 -14.06 11.56
C ASP A 345 0.63 -13.08 10.70
N CYS A 346 -0.38 -13.57 9.98
CA CYS A 346 -1.31 -12.73 9.23
C CYS A 346 -2.40 -12.07 10.09
N SER A 347 -2.22 -11.92 11.40
CA SER A 347 -3.18 -11.28 12.32
C SER A 347 -3.58 -9.88 11.86
N PHE A 348 -2.68 -9.15 11.19
CA PHE A 348 -2.89 -7.80 10.64
C PHE A 348 -3.02 -7.81 9.11
N CYS A 349 -3.88 -8.65 8.57
CA CYS A 349 -4.04 -8.77 7.13
C CYS A 349 -4.55 -7.47 6.48
N LYS A 350 -3.68 -6.75 5.77
CA LYS A 350 -4.06 -5.55 4.98
C LYS A 350 -5.06 -5.85 3.86
N TYR A 351 -5.19 -7.11 3.48
CA TYR A 351 -6.02 -7.59 2.38
C TYR A 351 -7.20 -8.43 2.88
N ALA A 352 -7.59 -8.27 4.14
CA ALA A 352 -8.69 -9.02 4.74
C ALA A 352 -9.97 -8.90 3.90
N TYR A 353 -10.33 -7.68 3.51
CA TYR A 353 -11.53 -7.45 2.69
C TYR A 353 -11.48 -8.10 1.32
N GLN A 354 -10.33 -8.03 0.62
CA GLN A 354 -10.22 -8.67 -0.69
C GLN A 354 -10.36 -10.18 -0.56
N ASN A 355 -9.76 -10.77 0.45
CA ASN A 355 -9.89 -12.20 0.71
C ASN A 355 -11.32 -12.56 1.13
N GLU A 356 -11.98 -11.79 2.00
CA GLU A 356 -13.36 -12.00 2.41
C GLU A 356 -14.34 -11.90 1.23
N LEU A 357 -14.14 -10.91 0.35
CA LEU A 357 -14.94 -10.79 -0.87
C LEU A 357 -14.80 -12.02 -1.77
N ILE A 358 -13.57 -12.51 -1.94
CA ILE A 358 -13.32 -13.73 -2.72
C ILE A 358 -13.98 -14.93 -2.04
N ASP A 359 -13.83 -15.06 -0.72
CA ASP A 359 -14.50 -16.12 0.04
C ASP A 359 -16.01 -16.08 -0.13
N ASP A 360 -16.64 -14.90 -0.04
CA ASP A 360 -18.09 -14.73 -0.22
C ASP A 360 -18.53 -15.11 -1.66
N VAL A 361 -17.69 -14.85 -2.67
CA VAL A 361 -17.96 -15.25 -4.07
C VAL A 361 -17.79 -16.77 -4.26
N LEU A 362 -16.83 -17.39 -3.55
CA LEU A 362 -16.54 -18.82 -3.70
C LEU A 362 -17.45 -19.71 -2.85
N MET A 363 -17.97 -19.19 -1.74
CA MET A 363 -18.85 -19.98 -0.86
C MET A 363 -20.20 -20.22 -1.51
N PRO A 364 -20.71 -21.47 -1.45
CA PRO A 364 -22.09 -21.73 -1.83
C PRO A 364 -23.02 -20.99 -0.87
N THR A 365 -23.69 -19.98 -1.36
CA THR A 365 -24.71 -19.24 -0.62
C THR A 365 -26.09 -19.86 -0.86
N LYS A 366 -26.90 -19.92 0.20
CA LYS A 366 -28.32 -20.21 0.06
C LYS A 366 -29.03 -18.92 -0.41
N HIS A 367 -29.99 -19.08 -1.32
CA HIS A 367 -30.83 -17.94 -1.74
C HIS A 367 -30.09 -16.84 -2.50
N ASN A 368 -29.26 -17.20 -3.49
CA ASN A 368 -28.55 -16.25 -4.36
C ASN A 368 -29.49 -15.33 -5.17
N GLU A 369 -30.75 -15.68 -5.26
CA GLU A 369 -31.82 -14.94 -5.95
C GLU A 369 -32.30 -13.69 -5.18
N PHE A 370 -31.86 -13.53 -3.92
CA PHE A 370 -32.20 -12.35 -3.09
C PHE A 370 -30.97 -11.46 -2.90
N ALA A 371 -30.46 -10.89 -4.00
CA ALA A 371 -29.33 -9.95 -3.97
C ALA A 371 -29.78 -8.52 -3.63
#